data_b9f65a5c3239491ff96f510d043d8a59
#
_entry.id   b9f65a5c3239491ff96f510d043d8a59
#
_cell.length_a   1.000
_cell.length_b   1.000
_cell.length_c   1.000
_cell.angle_alpha   90.00
_cell.angle_beta   90.00
_cell.angle_gamma   90.00
#
_symmetry.space_group_name_H-M   'P 1'
#
loop_
_entity.id
_entity.type
_entity.pdbx_description
1 polymer ?
#
loop_
_entity_poly.entity_id
_entity_poly.type
_entity_poly.pdbx_seq_one_letter_code
_entity_poly.pdbx_strand_id
1 'polypeptide(L)'
;MNLAPNFPDDHVMQLLMQLLHEELGLPERKTISLSTSINFDLGCNGADAQHLIETLENHFAIEFVDFDSYRYFQPDGYDVFLKRKAKGRGDKVPLTIGMLYRAIKAQHWDTQALEGL
;
A
#
# COMPACT_ATOMS: atom_id res chain seq x y z
N MET A 1 -17.68 5.14 -3.19
CA MET A 1 -16.56 5.16 -2.22
C MET A 1 -16.80 6.25 -1.20
N ASN A 2 -16.74 5.88 0.06
CA ASN A 2 -16.95 6.81 1.16
C ASN A 2 -15.61 7.13 1.81
N LEU A 3 -15.30 8.40 1.96
CA LEU A 3 -14.07 8.82 2.61
C LEU A 3 -14.37 9.21 4.06
N ALA A 4 -13.45 8.86 4.96
CA ALA A 4 -13.61 9.22 6.36
C ALA A 4 -13.58 10.73 6.54
N PRO A 5 -14.19 11.25 7.62
CA PRO A 5 -14.02 12.67 7.96
C PRO A 5 -12.54 12.99 8.11
N ASN A 6 -12.13 14.18 7.77
CA ASN A 6 -10.73 14.62 7.85
C ASN A 6 -9.78 13.90 6.87
N PHE A 7 -10.32 13.16 5.90
CA PHE A 7 -9.48 12.57 4.87
C PHE A 7 -8.86 13.71 4.04
N PRO A 8 -7.54 13.67 3.78
CA PRO A 8 -6.90 14.74 3.01
C PRO A 8 -7.53 14.90 1.64
N ASP A 9 -7.64 16.13 1.19
CA ASP A 9 -8.34 16.48 -0.04
C ASP A 9 -7.44 17.26 -1.00
N ASP A 10 -6.14 17.15 -0.85
CA ASP A 10 -5.20 17.83 -1.72
C ASP A 10 -4.99 17.05 -3.03
N HIS A 11 -4.28 17.69 -3.94
CA HIS A 11 -4.05 17.14 -5.27
C HIS A 11 -3.34 15.79 -5.21
N VAL A 12 -2.38 15.64 -4.31
CA VAL A 12 -1.64 14.39 -4.17
C VAL A 12 -2.58 13.26 -3.78
N MET A 13 -3.44 13.50 -2.79
CA MET A 13 -4.37 12.47 -2.36
C MET A 13 -5.39 12.14 -3.45
N GLN A 14 -5.84 13.14 -4.21
CA GLN A 14 -6.77 12.89 -5.30
C GLN A 14 -6.15 11.98 -6.35
N LEU A 15 -4.90 12.22 -6.73
CA LEU A 15 -4.20 11.38 -7.67
C LEU A 15 -3.97 9.98 -7.12
N LEU A 16 -3.59 9.88 -5.86
CA LEU A 16 -3.36 8.58 -5.22
C LEU A 16 -4.64 7.76 -5.21
N MET A 17 -5.75 8.37 -4.82
CA MET A 17 -7.03 7.65 -4.75
C MET A 17 -7.50 7.22 -6.14
N GLN A 18 -7.31 8.07 -7.14
CA GLN A 18 -7.64 7.70 -8.52
C GLN A 18 -6.83 6.48 -8.96
N LEU A 19 -5.54 6.50 -8.69
CA LEU A 19 -4.65 5.40 -9.05
C LEU A 19 -5.02 4.11 -8.32
N LEU A 20 -5.30 4.19 -7.04
CA LEU A 20 -5.71 3.02 -6.27
C LEU A 20 -7.04 2.46 -6.79
N HIS A 21 -7.95 3.32 -7.17
CA HIS A 21 -9.22 2.86 -7.74
C HIS A 21 -9.00 2.14 -9.06
N GLU A 22 -8.14 2.67 -9.91
CA GLU A 22 -7.85 2.06 -11.21
C GLU A 22 -7.13 0.72 -11.05
N GLU A 23 -6.22 0.62 -10.08
CA GLU A 23 -5.41 -0.58 -9.92
C GLU A 23 -6.11 -1.65 -9.09
N LEU A 24 -6.87 -1.27 -8.08
CA LEU A 24 -7.44 -2.22 -7.11
C LEU A 24 -8.95 -2.30 -7.13
N GLY A 25 -9.63 -1.32 -7.72
CA GLY A 25 -11.09 -1.30 -7.71
C GLY A 25 -11.62 -1.09 -6.30
N LEU A 26 -11.52 0.13 -5.78
CA LEU A 26 -11.93 0.41 -4.40
C LEU A 26 -13.40 0.09 -4.15
N PRO A 27 -13.72 -0.57 -3.04
CA PRO A 27 -15.11 -0.93 -2.74
C PRO A 27 -15.95 0.30 -2.43
N GLU A 28 -17.15 0.34 -3.00
CA GLU A 28 -18.00 1.51 -2.86
C GLU A 28 -18.63 1.62 -1.47
N ARG A 29 -18.85 0.49 -0.81
CA ARG A 29 -19.55 0.48 0.48
C ARG A 29 -18.63 0.62 1.68
N LYS A 30 -17.33 0.52 1.45
CA LYS A 30 -16.37 0.59 2.54
C LYS A 30 -15.94 2.04 2.73
N THR A 31 -15.86 2.46 3.98
CA THR A 31 -15.30 3.77 4.30
C THR A 31 -13.78 3.69 4.22
N ILE A 32 -13.20 4.58 3.45
CA ILE A 32 -11.75 4.63 3.24
C ILE A 32 -11.16 5.72 4.12
N SER A 33 -10.13 5.37 4.86
CA SER A 33 -9.44 6.30 5.75
C SER A 33 -7.94 6.19 5.56
N LEU A 34 -7.21 7.05 6.24
CA LEU A 34 -5.74 6.96 6.20
C LEU A 34 -5.22 5.67 6.83
N SER A 35 -5.98 5.05 7.70
CA SER A 35 -5.61 3.78 8.32
C SER A 35 -6.06 2.56 7.53
N THR A 36 -6.79 2.75 6.44
CA THR A 36 -7.17 1.63 5.57
C THR A 36 -5.90 1.03 4.97
N SER A 37 -5.71 -0.28 5.15
CA SER A 37 -4.53 -0.94 4.60
C SER A 37 -4.82 -1.51 3.22
N ILE A 38 -3.89 -1.33 2.29
CA ILE A 38 -4.09 -1.85 0.95
C ILE A 38 -3.87 -3.36 0.91
N ASN A 39 -3.05 -3.91 1.80
CA ASN A 39 -2.79 -5.34 1.83
C ASN A 39 -3.85 -6.12 2.60
N PHE A 40 -4.29 -5.64 3.76
CA PHE A 40 -5.28 -6.37 4.57
C PHE A 40 -6.71 -5.98 4.23
N ASP A 41 -6.99 -4.68 4.17
CA ASP A 41 -8.36 -4.23 3.94
C ASP A 41 -8.77 -4.34 2.48
N LEU A 42 -7.87 -4.08 1.57
CA LEU A 42 -8.15 -4.09 0.14
C LEU A 42 -7.65 -5.35 -0.57
N GLY A 43 -6.92 -6.20 0.13
CA GLY A 43 -6.51 -7.50 -0.39
C GLY A 43 -5.45 -7.45 -1.49
N CYS A 44 -4.64 -6.42 -1.54
CA CYS A 44 -3.63 -6.26 -2.57
C CYS A 44 -2.39 -7.07 -2.23
N ASN A 45 -2.06 -8.06 -3.05
CA ASN A 45 -0.88 -8.90 -2.85
C ASN A 45 -0.38 -9.42 -4.19
N GLY A 46 0.79 -10.09 -4.17
CA GLY A 46 1.32 -10.77 -5.34
C GLY A 46 1.61 -9.82 -6.50
N ALA A 47 1.22 -10.22 -7.70
CA ALA A 47 1.47 -9.43 -8.90
C ALA A 47 0.78 -8.07 -8.85
N ASP A 48 -0.41 -8.00 -8.25
CA ASP A 48 -1.11 -6.73 -8.11
C ASP A 48 -0.31 -5.76 -7.25
N ALA A 49 0.28 -6.25 -6.18
CA ALA A 49 1.08 -5.41 -5.30
C ALA A 49 2.33 -4.91 -6.01
N GLN A 50 3.01 -5.79 -6.74
CA GLN A 50 4.19 -5.41 -7.48
C GLN A 50 3.87 -4.35 -8.52
N HIS A 51 2.78 -4.55 -9.25
CA HIS A 51 2.35 -3.58 -10.26
C HIS A 51 2.00 -2.24 -9.64
N LEU A 52 1.33 -2.26 -8.49
CA LEU A 52 0.97 -1.03 -7.79
C LEU A 52 2.21 -0.24 -7.38
N ILE A 53 3.20 -0.91 -6.78
CA ILE A 53 4.42 -0.22 -6.34
C ILE A 53 5.17 0.36 -7.53
N GLU A 54 5.27 -0.37 -8.63
CA GLU A 54 5.91 0.14 -9.84
C GLU A 54 5.17 1.36 -10.38
N THR A 55 3.85 1.32 -10.37
CA THR A 55 3.04 2.43 -10.83
C THR A 55 3.23 3.66 -9.97
N LEU A 56 3.26 3.48 -8.65
CA LEU A 56 3.49 4.58 -7.72
C LEU A 56 4.88 5.19 -7.93
N GLU A 57 5.87 4.34 -8.12
CA GLU A 57 7.24 4.80 -8.35
C GLU A 57 7.30 5.66 -9.63
N ASN A 58 6.64 5.20 -10.68
CA ASN A 58 6.69 5.90 -11.96
C ASN A 58 5.87 7.20 -11.95
N HIS A 59 4.71 7.19 -11.32
CA HIS A 59 3.84 8.36 -11.32
C HIS A 59 4.29 9.46 -10.37
N PHE A 60 4.83 9.07 -9.21
CA PHE A 60 5.14 10.03 -8.16
C PHE A 60 6.63 10.21 -7.90
N ALA A 61 7.47 9.50 -8.65
CA ALA A 61 8.93 9.57 -8.50
C ALA A 61 9.39 9.31 -7.06
N ILE A 62 8.79 8.32 -6.42
CA ILE A 62 9.14 7.94 -5.05
C ILE A 62 10.41 7.08 -5.07
N GLU A 63 11.34 7.37 -4.16
CA GLU A 63 12.49 6.52 -3.98
C GLU A 63 12.13 5.38 -3.02
N PHE A 64 12.16 4.15 -3.51
CA PHE A 64 11.77 2.97 -2.75
C PHE A 64 12.97 2.13 -2.29
N VAL A 65 14.14 2.73 -2.12
CA VAL A 65 15.35 1.97 -1.75
C VAL A 65 15.16 1.22 -0.43
N ASP A 66 14.48 1.85 0.52
CA ASP A 66 14.25 1.25 1.85
C ASP A 66 13.01 0.38 1.91
N PHE A 67 12.31 0.22 0.80
CA PHE A 67 11.05 -0.52 0.79
C PHE A 67 11.27 -2.02 0.64
N ASP A 68 10.71 -2.79 1.57
CA ASP A 68 10.76 -4.25 1.50
C ASP A 68 9.35 -4.77 1.24
N SER A 69 9.09 -5.20 0.03
CA SER A 69 7.75 -5.67 -0.33
C SER A 69 7.32 -6.90 0.45
N TYR A 70 8.26 -7.74 0.89
CA TYR A 70 7.92 -8.94 1.65
C TYR A 70 7.42 -8.62 3.05
N ARG A 71 7.71 -7.43 3.53
CA ARG A 71 7.20 -7.00 4.83
C ARG A 71 5.70 -6.79 4.79
N TYR A 72 5.16 -6.45 3.62
CA TYR A 72 3.75 -6.07 3.47
C TYR A 72 2.94 -7.05 2.66
N PHE A 73 3.51 -7.65 1.63
CA PHE A 73 2.77 -8.41 0.64
C PHE A 73 3.19 -9.85 0.57
N GLN A 74 2.21 -10.73 0.31
CA GLN A 74 2.49 -12.12 -0.04
C GLN A 74 2.99 -12.17 -1.49
N PRO A 75 4.09 -12.89 -1.77
CA PRO A 75 4.57 -12.99 -3.15
C PRO A 75 3.60 -13.81 -3.99
N ASP A 76 3.50 -13.43 -5.27
CA ASP A 76 2.72 -14.18 -6.23
C ASP A 76 3.41 -15.51 -6.53
N GLY A 77 2.62 -16.56 -6.74
CA GLY A 77 3.19 -17.89 -7.00
C GLY A 77 3.88 -18.51 -5.80
N TYR A 78 3.56 -18.05 -4.63
CA TYR A 78 4.18 -18.52 -3.40
C TYR A 78 3.86 -19.99 -3.16
N ASP A 79 4.90 -20.82 -3.05
CA ASP A 79 4.78 -22.25 -2.82
C ASP A 79 4.21 -22.50 -1.41
N VAL A 80 3.19 -23.36 -1.35
CA VAL A 80 2.55 -23.70 -0.08
C VAL A 80 3.55 -24.31 0.90
N PHE A 81 4.46 -25.11 0.41
CA PHE A 81 5.47 -25.73 1.27
C PHE A 81 6.46 -24.73 1.81
N LEU A 82 6.89 -23.81 0.97
CA LEU A 82 7.77 -22.73 1.41
C LEU A 82 7.05 -21.82 2.37
N LYS A 83 5.77 -21.61 2.13
CA LYS A 83 4.96 -20.74 2.95
C LYS A 83 4.98 -21.17 4.42
N ARG A 84 4.91 -22.46 4.66
CA ARG A 84 4.91 -22.96 6.04
C ARG A 84 6.19 -22.65 6.78
N LYS A 85 7.27 -22.50 6.03
CA LYS A 85 8.60 -22.23 6.61
C LYS A 85 8.97 -20.77 6.52
N ALA A 86 8.25 -20.01 5.76
CA ALA A 86 8.59 -18.61 5.55
C ALA A 86 8.43 -17.84 6.84
N LYS A 87 9.45 -17.14 7.21
CA LYS A 87 9.40 -16.30 8.39
C LYS A 87 8.46 -15.16 8.17
N GLY A 88 7.70 -14.84 9.16
CA GLY A 88 6.83 -13.68 9.14
C GLY A 88 5.68 -13.77 8.17
N ARG A 89 5.38 -14.95 7.66
CA ARG A 89 4.27 -15.07 6.72
C ARG A 89 2.94 -14.68 7.34
N GLY A 90 2.82 -14.83 8.64
CA GLY A 90 1.63 -14.39 9.35
C GLY A 90 1.80 -13.03 9.99
N ASP A 91 2.98 -12.45 9.81
CA ASP A 91 3.34 -11.22 10.51
C ASP A 91 3.48 -10.04 9.56
N LYS A 92 2.69 -10.03 8.52
CA LYS A 92 2.71 -8.90 7.60
C LYS A 92 2.24 -7.63 8.31
N VAL A 93 2.83 -6.52 7.91
CA VAL A 93 2.52 -5.22 8.50
C VAL A 93 1.50 -4.52 7.62
N PRO A 94 0.51 -3.83 8.20
CA PRO A 94 -0.44 -3.08 7.37
C PRO A 94 0.28 -1.98 6.58
N LEU A 95 0.03 -1.94 5.28
CA LEU A 95 0.51 -0.84 4.43
C LEU A 95 -0.68 0.06 4.18
N THR A 96 -0.73 1.17 4.89
CA THR A 96 -1.90 2.04 4.88
C THR A 96 -1.83 3.09 3.80
N ILE A 97 -2.99 3.62 3.46
CA ILE A 97 -3.09 4.74 2.52
C ILE A 97 -2.32 5.94 3.06
N GLY A 98 -2.38 6.17 4.38
CA GLY A 98 -1.63 7.26 5.00
C GLY A 98 -0.13 7.13 4.81
N MET A 99 0.40 5.92 4.88
CA MET A 99 1.82 5.68 4.63
C MET A 99 2.19 6.02 3.20
N LEU A 100 1.39 5.58 2.24
CA LEU A 100 1.63 5.91 0.84
C LEU A 100 1.56 7.41 0.60
N TYR A 101 0.56 8.06 1.17
CA TYR A 101 0.40 9.49 1.03
C TYR A 101 1.63 10.26 1.54
N ARG A 102 2.13 9.87 2.71
CA ARG A 102 3.31 10.53 3.28
C ARG A 102 4.56 10.25 2.47
N ALA A 103 4.70 9.04 1.95
CA ALA A 103 5.84 8.69 1.10
C ALA A 103 5.82 9.50 -0.19
N ILE A 104 4.65 9.70 -0.78
CA ILE A 104 4.52 10.51 -1.99
C ILE A 104 4.94 11.94 -1.71
N LYS A 105 4.47 12.49 -0.60
CA LYS A 105 4.81 13.86 -0.25
C LYS A 105 6.30 14.06 0.02
N ALA A 106 6.93 13.04 0.62
CA ALA A 106 8.37 13.07 0.87
C ALA A 106 9.19 12.66 -0.34
N GLN A 107 8.57 12.05 -1.32
CA GLN A 107 9.21 11.43 -2.49
C GLN A 107 10.27 10.41 -2.09
N HIS A 108 10.05 9.75 -0.95
CA HIS A 108 11.03 8.85 -0.39
C HIS A 108 10.31 7.89 0.58
N TRP A 109 10.67 6.61 0.53
CA TRP A 109 10.14 5.64 1.47
C TRP A 109 11.11 5.46 2.63
N ASP A 110 10.64 5.72 3.85
CA ASP A 110 11.39 5.49 5.06
C ASP A 110 10.53 4.62 5.96
N THR A 111 10.82 3.32 5.99
CA THR A 111 10.01 2.35 6.71
C THR A 111 9.84 2.71 8.17
N GLN A 112 10.92 3.06 8.83
CA GLN A 112 10.87 3.35 10.26
C GLN A 112 10.02 4.58 10.55
N ALA A 113 10.20 5.63 9.77
CA ALA A 113 9.44 6.86 9.96
C ALA A 113 7.94 6.64 9.67
N LEU A 114 7.63 5.90 8.62
CA LEU A 114 6.25 5.69 8.22
C LEU A 114 5.50 4.75 9.18
N GLU A 115 6.17 3.73 9.67
CA GLU A 115 5.53 2.79 10.59
C GLU A 115 5.50 3.30 12.03
N GLY A 116 6.33 4.26 12.35
CA GLY A 116 6.36 4.83 13.68
C GLY A 116 5.30 5.91 13.93
N LEU A 117 4.46 6.15 12.98
CA LEU A 117 3.44 7.19 13.07
C LEU A 117 2.23 6.75 13.87
#